data_1076e84b362130143544f8ea8a8bc86f
#
_entry.id   1076e84b362130143544f8ea8a8bc86f
#
_cell.length_a   1.000
_cell.length_b   1.000
_cell.length_c   1.000
_cell.angle_alpha   90.00
_cell.angle_beta   90.00
_cell.angle_gamma   90.00
#
_symmetry.space_group_name_H-M   'P 1'
#
loop_
_entity.id
_entity.type
_entity.pdbx_description
1 polymer ?
#
loop_
_entity_poly.entity_id
_entity_poly.type
_entity_poly.pdbx_seq_one_letter_code
_entity_poly.pdbx_strand_id
1 'polypeptide(L)'
;MGTFWSFFKYPFLNLMVPVIAFINLIFFIYWIFKLKWPLLLFIFSVFIGFEEFGKLFKFPNNAIPISNGIKVMSFNVRLFNSYQWIKSKEVPKSIENFINKENPDLICLQEFSKEFSPKFNNYPYQFIGSSKKNGQNGLCILSKYPLMNQSRLDFEDSNNSAVYADLYYKKDTIRIYNVHLESLRINLKDTLFTQQHSQKFIDRIQTVVQKQELQIDRFEQVDQKNDHPTIICADLNNNAFSRVYDRLKDDRSDAFVLSGNGLGATYKLAYFPFRIDFIFTDQKFKVINFNTYDLKLSDHKPISALLEWK
;
A
#
# COMPACT_ATOMS: atom_id res chain seq x y z
N MET A 1 15.10 16.67 8.09
CA MET A 1 16.28 15.98 7.53
C MET A 1 15.86 15.41 6.18
N GLY A 2 16.37 15.96 5.06
CA GLY A 2 16.06 15.44 3.72
C GLY A 2 16.63 14.04 3.59
N THR A 3 15.79 13.08 3.26
CA THR A 3 16.18 11.69 3.07
C THR A 3 17.20 11.59 1.95
N PHE A 4 18.22 10.74 2.13
CA PHE A 4 19.34 10.46 1.23
C PHE A 4 18.89 10.18 -0.24
N TRP A 5 17.62 9.86 -0.45
CA TRP A 5 16.99 9.47 -1.71
C TRP A 5 16.45 10.62 -2.57
N SER A 6 16.45 11.87 -2.08
CA SER A 6 16.11 13.03 -2.91
C SER A 6 17.08 13.28 -4.07
N PHE A 7 18.19 12.52 -4.12
CA PHE A 7 19.19 12.58 -5.19
C PHE A 7 18.79 11.83 -6.46
N PHE A 8 17.84 10.88 -6.40
CA PHE A 8 17.43 10.18 -7.62
C PHE A 8 16.36 10.98 -8.37
N LYS A 9 16.79 11.85 -9.28
CA LYS A 9 15.95 12.55 -10.25
C LYS A 9 15.15 11.60 -11.16
N TYR A 10 15.44 10.30 -11.12
CA TYR A 10 14.85 9.30 -12.00
C TYR A 10 13.94 8.35 -11.24
N PRO A 11 12.59 8.50 -11.35
CA PRO A 11 11.62 7.66 -10.65
C PRO A 11 11.80 6.16 -10.92
N PHE A 12 12.30 5.80 -12.10
CA PHE A 12 12.61 4.43 -12.46
C PHE A 12 13.63 3.78 -11.53
N LEU A 13 14.66 4.52 -11.09
CA LEU A 13 15.68 3.98 -10.18
C LEU A 13 15.08 3.65 -8.81
N ASN A 14 14.18 4.48 -8.31
CA ASN A 14 13.50 4.21 -7.04
C ASN A 14 12.65 2.92 -7.13
N LEU A 15 11.98 2.71 -8.27
CA LEU A 15 11.23 1.48 -8.52
C LEU A 15 12.14 0.24 -8.54
N MET A 16 13.38 0.39 -9.00
CA MET A 16 14.36 -0.70 -9.11
C MET A 16 15.08 -1.04 -7.78
N VAL A 17 14.96 -0.21 -6.73
CA VAL A 17 15.68 -0.44 -5.46
C VAL A 17 15.50 -1.86 -4.91
N PRO A 18 14.27 -2.45 -4.82
CA PRO A 18 14.12 -3.82 -4.34
C PRO A 18 14.84 -4.86 -5.21
N VAL A 19 14.86 -4.66 -6.53
CA VAL A 19 15.53 -5.55 -7.49
C VAL A 19 17.06 -5.44 -7.33
N ILE A 20 17.58 -4.22 -7.23
CA ILE A 20 19.00 -3.94 -7.02
C ILE A 20 19.45 -4.53 -5.68
N ALA A 21 18.66 -4.38 -4.61
CA ALA A 21 18.96 -4.97 -3.31
C ALA A 21 19.04 -6.50 -3.39
N PHE A 22 18.14 -7.15 -4.12
CA PHE A 22 18.16 -8.59 -4.34
C PHE A 22 19.39 -9.05 -5.13
N ILE A 23 19.76 -8.33 -6.19
CA ILE A 23 21.00 -8.61 -6.95
C ILE A 23 22.22 -8.45 -6.05
N ASN A 24 22.29 -7.39 -5.26
CA ASN A 24 23.39 -7.18 -4.31
C ASN A 24 23.49 -8.31 -3.28
N LEU A 25 22.35 -8.85 -2.81
CA LEU A 25 22.35 -10.01 -1.91
C LEU A 25 22.96 -11.25 -2.56
N ILE A 26 22.68 -11.51 -3.85
CA ILE A 26 23.30 -12.61 -4.60
C ILE A 26 24.81 -12.42 -4.69
N PHE A 27 25.29 -11.20 -5.01
CA PHE A 27 26.73 -10.90 -5.04
C PHE A 27 27.37 -11.05 -3.66
N PHE A 28 26.69 -10.62 -2.59
CA PHE A 28 27.17 -10.80 -1.22
C PHE A 28 27.39 -12.28 -0.89
N ILE A 29 26.40 -13.14 -1.18
CA ILE A 29 26.51 -14.59 -0.97
C ILE A 29 27.69 -15.14 -1.74
N TYR A 30 27.87 -14.77 -3.00
CA TYR A 30 29.02 -15.19 -3.82
C TYR A 30 30.33 -14.79 -3.18
N TRP A 31 30.49 -13.55 -2.70
CA TRP A 31 31.75 -13.07 -2.13
C TRP A 31 32.01 -13.62 -0.72
N ILE A 32 31.00 -14.03 0.05
CA ILE A 32 31.20 -14.80 1.29
C ILE A 32 31.99 -16.08 0.99
N PHE A 33 31.57 -16.87 -0.02
CA PHE A 33 32.26 -18.11 -0.38
C PHE A 33 33.67 -17.89 -0.91
N LYS A 34 33.98 -16.72 -1.44
CA LYS A 34 35.32 -16.37 -1.96
C LYS A 34 36.21 -15.70 -0.91
N LEU A 35 35.66 -15.21 0.19
CA LEU A 35 36.37 -14.47 1.26
C LEU A 35 37.30 -13.38 0.71
N LYS A 36 36.79 -12.56 -0.24
CA LYS A 36 37.55 -11.51 -0.90
C LYS A 36 37.02 -10.12 -0.46
N TRP A 37 37.89 -9.11 -0.59
CA TRP A 37 37.60 -7.74 -0.17
C TRP A 37 36.26 -7.11 -0.67
N PRO A 38 35.68 -7.48 -1.84
CA PRO A 38 34.37 -6.92 -2.23
C PRO A 38 33.24 -7.22 -1.23
N LEU A 39 33.41 -8.22 -0.35
CA LEU A 39 32.51 -8.45 0.79
C LEU A 39 32.33 -7.20 1.65
N LEU A 40 33.41 -6.43 1.86
CA LEU A 40 33.39 -5.21 2.67
C LEU A 40 32.54 -4.12 2.05
N LEU A 41 32.48 -4.03 0.71
CA LEU A 41 31.62 -3.08 0.02
C LEU A 41 30.15 -3.35 0.29
N PHE A 42 29.76 -4.63 0.33
CA PHE A 42 28.39 -4.99 0.68
C PHE A 42 28.05 -4.62 2.13
N ILE A 43 28.92 -4.98 3.07
CA ILE A 43 28.74 -4.63 4.49
C ILE A 43 28.59 -3.12 4.64
N PHE A 44 29.44 -2.35 3.96
CA PHE A 44 29.36 -0.90 3.97
C PHE A 44 28.06 -0.37 3.36
N SER A 45 27.57 -0.95 2.25
CA SER A 45 26.31 -0.56 1.65
C SER A 45 25.10 -0.86 2.54
N VAL A 46 25.12 -1.99 3.25
CA VAL A 46 24.08 -2.32 4.25
C VAL A 46 24.12 -1.36 5.43
N PHE A 47 25.32 -0.99 5.89
CA PHE A 47 25.47 -0.03 6.97
C PHE A 47 24.89 1.34 6.63
N ILE A 48 25.15 1.87 5.43
CA ILE A 48 24.57 3.13 4.92
C ILE A 48 23.06 3.02 4.75
N GLY A 49 22.57 1.88 4.22
CA GLY A 49 21.15 1.66 3.93
C GLY A 49 20.37 1.02 5.08
N PHE A 50 20.91 0.97 6.30
CA PHE A 50 20.33 0.19 7.39
C PHE A 50 18.90 0.66 7.76
N GLU A 51 18.66 1.95 7.80
CA GLU A 51 17.33 2.52 8.08
C GLU A 51 16.31 2.12 6.97
N GLU A 52 16.76 2.07 5.73
CA GLU A 52 15.94 1.72 4.56
C GLU A 52 15.68 0.21 4.46
N PHE A 53 16.55 -0.62 5.07
CA PHE A 53 16.40 -2.07 5.07
C PHE A 53 15.06 -2.51 5.68
N GLY A 54 14.60 -1.81 6.72
CA GLY A 54 13.30 -2.04 7.34
C GLY A 54 12.10 -1.88 6.41
N LYS A 55 12.25 -1.12 5.30
CA LYS A 55 11.21 -0.98 4.26
C LYS A 55 11.15 -2.21 3.33
N LEU A 56 12.25 -2.99 3.22
CA LEU A 56 12.36 -4.19 2.39
C LEU A 56 11.98 -5.46 3.14
N PHE A 57 12.50 -5.60 4.37
CA PHE A 57 12.39 -6.84 5.11
C PHE A 57 12.28 -6.59 6.61
N LYS A 58 11.41 -7.35 7.25
CA LYS A 58 11.27 -7.36 8.71
C LYS A 58 11.45 -8.77 9.26
N PHE A 59 12.20 -8.89 10.33
CA PHE A 59 12.28 -10.14 11.09
C PHE A 59 10.98 -10.32 11.89
N PRO A 60 10.51 -11.58 12.07
CA PRO A 60 9.32 -11.84 12.85
C PRO A 60 9.44 -11.23 14.24
N ASN A 61 8.44 -10.45 14.64
CA ASN A 61 8.28 -10.08 16.04
C ASN A 61 7.47 -11.15 16.77
N ASN A 62 7.86 -11.47 18.00
CA ASN A 62 7.07 -12.34 18.85
C ASN A 62 5.67 -11.74 19.02
N ALA A 63 4.65 -12.59 18.87
CA ALA A 63 3.27 -12.19 19.02
C ALA A 63 3.07 -11.49 20.38
N ILE A 64 2.68 -10.22 20.34
CA ILE A 64 2.30 -9.47 21.54
C ILE A 64 0.85 -9.87 21.88
N PRO A 65 0.51 -10.00 23.19
CA PRO A 65 -0.81 -10.42 23.61
C PRO A 65 -1.94 -9.58 23.02
N ILE A 66 -3.11 -10.18 22.93
CA ILE A 66 -4.36 -9.55 22.46
C ILE A 66 -4.56 -8.22 23.17
N SER A 67 -4.53 -7.12 22.39
CA SER A 67 -4.84 -5.78 22.89
C SER A 67 -6.27 -5.39 22.50
N ASN A 68 -6.89 -4.50 23.27
CA ASN A 68 -8.19 -3.89 22.97
C ASN A 68 -8.07 -2.78 21.87
N GLY A 69 -7.23 -3.03 20.87
CA GLY A 69 -6.97 -2.11 19.76
C GLY A 69 -8.03 -2.18 18.65
N ILE A 70 -7.89 -1.31 17.67
CA ILE A 70 -8.65 -1.33 16.42
C ILE A 70 -7.91 -2.12 15.35
N LYS A 71 -8.54 -3.12 14.75
CA LYS A 71 -7.99 -3.88 13.63
C LYS A 71 -8.42 -3.23 12.32
N VAL A 72 -7.44 -2.73 11.57
CA VAL A 72 -7.63 -2.06 10.27
C VAL A 72 -7.15 -2.99 9.16
N MET A 73 -7.91 -3.10 8.06
CA MET A 73 -7.56 -3.87 6.87
C MET A 73 -7.55 -2.97 5.64
N SER A 74 -6.58 -3.15 4.75
CA SER A 74 -6.54 -2.57 3.40
C SER A 74 -6.49 -3.69 2.37
N PHE A 75 -7.31 -3.59 1.32
CA PHE A 75 -7.36 -4.61 0.28
C PHE A 75 -7.84 -4.05 -1.06
N ASN A 76 -6.99 -4.08 -2.09
CA ASN A 76 -7.42 -3.89 -3.46
C ASN A 76 -8.10 -5.18 -3.95
N VAL A 77 -9.43 -5.13 -4.11
CA VAL A 77 -10.28 -6.29 -4.42
C VAL A 77 -10.44 -6.55 -5.93
N ARG A 78 -9.75 -5.77 -6.76
CA ARG A 78 -9.75 -5.91 -8.22
C ARG A 78 -11.15 -6.12 -8.80
N LEU A 79 -12.06 -5.18 -8.49
CA LEU A 79 -13.47 -5.19 -8.90
C LEU A 79 -14.19 -6.51 -8.60
N PHE A 80 -13.80 -7.23 -7.53
CA PHE A 80 -14.35 -8.53 -7.16
C PHE A 80 -14.34 -9.56 -8.30
N ASN A 81 -13.27 -9.55 -9.13
CA ASN A 81 -13.12 -10.45 -10.27
C ASN A 81 -14.17 -10.25 -11.40
N SER A 82 -14.71 -9.05 -11.57
CA SER A 82 -15.76 -8.74 -12.56
C SER A 82 -15.38 -9.14 -14.00
N TYR A 83 -14.09 -9.06 -14.36
CA TYR A 83 -13.58 -9.47 -15.67
C TYR A 83 -13.10 -10.93 -15.72
N GLN A 84 -13.40 -11.73 -14.69
CA GLN A 84 -13.09 -13.17 -14.63
C GLN A 84 -11.60 -13.51 -14.84
N TRP A 85 -10.69 -12.68 -14.31
CA TRP A 85 -9.24 -12.97 -14.28
C TRP A 85 -8.93 -14.31 -13.58
N ILE A 86 -9.74 -14.63 -12.56
CA ILE A 86 -9.77 -15.92 -11.88
C ILE A 86 -10.97 -16.67 -12.40
N LYS A 87 -10.76 -17.92 -12.88
CA LYS A 87 -11.84 -18.76 -13.41
C LYS A 87 -12.72 -19.34 -12.27
N SER A 88 -13.32 -18.45 -11.48
CA SER A 88 -14.24 -18.81 -10.40
C SER A 88 -15.26 -17.69 -10.19
N LYS A 89 -16.53 -18.06 -10.09
CA LYS A 89 -17.63 -17.14 -9.77
C LYS A 89 -17.71 -16.87 -8.25
N GLU A 90 -17.03 -17.68 -7.43
CA GLU A 90 -17.08 -17.62 -5.97
C GLU A 90 -16.10 -16.59 -5.37
N VAL A 91 -15.35 -15.87 -6.20
CA VAL A 91 -14.35 -14.90 -5.71
C VAL A 91 -14.96 -13.85 -4.79
N PRO A 92 -16.09 -13.18 -5.13
CA PRO A 92 -16.71 -12.20 -4.21
C PRO A 92 -17.10 -12.81 -2.87
N LYS A 93 -17.70 -14.00 -2.87
CA LYS A 93 -18.09 -14.71 -1.64
C LYS A 93 -16.88 -15.16 -0.83
N SER A 94 -15.83 -15.59 -1.49
CA SER A 94 -14.58 -15.98 -0.83
C SER A 94 -13.89 -14.78 -0.16
N ILE A 95 -13.94 -13.57 -0.78
CA ILE A 95 -13.46 -12.32 -0.19
C ILE A 95 -14.29 -11.98 1.05
N GLU A 96 -15.62 -12.06 0.97
CA GLU A 96 -16.51 -11.83 2.12
C GLU A 96 -16.19 -12.80 3.28
N ASN A 97 -16.07 -14.10 2.99
CA ASN A 97 -15.75 -15.11 3.99
C ASN A 97 -14.39 -14.86 4.67
N PHE A 98 -13.38 -14.44 3.87
CA PHE A 98 -12.08 -14.06 4.40
C PHE A 98 -12.17 -12.85 5.34
N ILE A 99 -12.87 -11.80 4.92
CA ILE A 99 -13.09 -10.60 5.73
C ILE A 99 -13.83 -10.94 7.02
N ASN A 100 -14.88 -11.75 6.95
CA ASN A 100 -15.64 -12.18 8.12
C ASN A 100 -14.80 -13.03 9.08
N LYS A 101 -13.93 -13.90 8.56
CA LYS A 101 -13.00 -14.71 9.36
C LYS A 101 -11.98 -13.83 10.08
N GLU A 102 -11.36 -12.89 9.38
CA GLU A 102 -10.37 -11.97 9.95
C GLU A 102 -10.97 -10.93 10.87
N ASN A 103 -12.26 -10.64 10.66
CA ASN A 103 -13.11 -9.79 11.49
C ASN A 103 -12.48 -8.44 11.86
N PRO A 104 -11.91 -7.66 10.88
CA PRO A 104 -11.39 -6.33 11.17
C PRO A 104 -12.50 -5.38 11.63
N ASP A 105 -12.11 -4.29 12.28
CA ASP A 105 -13.05 -3.26 12.75
C ASP A 105 -13.31 -2.20 11.67
N LEU A 106 -12.29 -1.97 10.85
CA LEU A 106 -12.27 -1.00 9.76
C LEU A 106 -11.64 -1.63 8.53
N ILE A 107 -12.23 -1.41 7.35
CA ILE A 107 -11.74 -1.93 6.08
C ILE A 107 -11.72 -0.82 5.03
N CYS A 108 -10.60 -0.66 4.35
CA CYS A 108 -10.45 0.17 3.17
C CYS A 108 -10.31 -0.74 1.94
N LEU A 109 -11.27 -0.68 1.02
CA LEU A 109 -11.26 -1.46 -0.22
C LEU A 109 -10.95 -0.52 -1.39
N GLN A 110 -9.93 -0.88 -2.20
CA GLN A 110 -9.63 -0.24 -3.47
C GLN A 110 -10.19 -1.09 -4.60
N GLU A 111 -10.40 -0.47 -5.76
CA GLU A 111 -11.09 -1.10 -6.90
C GLU A 111 -12.40 -1.78 -6.49
N PHE A 112 -13.17 -1.11 -5.65
CA PHE A 112 -14.48 -1.58 -5.23
C PHE A 112 -15.50 -1.45 -6.37
N SER A 113 -16.30 -2.49 -6.61
CA SER A 113 -17.43 -2.46 -7.54
C SER A 113 -18.75 -2.70 -6.82
N LYS A 114 -19.69 -1.76 -6.91
CA LYS A 114 -21.04 -1.92 -6.32
C LYS A 114 -21.79 -3.11 -6.89
N GLU A 115 -21.64 -3.36 -8.18
CA GLU A 115 -22.36 -4.41 -8.91
C GLU A 115 -21.91 -5.80 -8.47
N PHE A 116 -20.60 -6.00 -8.28
CA PHE A 116 -20.00 -7.31 -7.98
C PHE A 116 -19.69 -7.51 -6.50
N SER A 117 -19.90 -6.49 -5.67
CA SER A 117 -19.63 -6.55 -4.24
C SER A 117 -20.57 -7.54 -3.54
N PRO A 118 -20.05 -8.41 -2.66
CA PRO A 118 -20.91 -9.15 -1.74
C PRO A 118 -21.51 -8.20 -0.67
N LYS A 119 -22.45 -8.71 0.11
CA LYS A 119 -23.05 -7.95 1.21
C LYS A 119 -22.17 -8.06 2.46
N PHE A 120 -21.73 -6.92 2.97
CA PHE A 120 -20.92 -6.84 4.19
C PHE A 120 -21.80 -6.53 5.42
N ASN A 121 -22.66 -7.49 5.82
CA ASN A 121 -23.67 -7.29 6.87
C ASN A 121 -23.07 -6.98 8.27
N ASN A 122 -21.82 -7.40 8.53
CA ASN A 122 -21.12 -7.14 9.79
C ASN A 122 -20.58 -5.72 9.91
N TYR A 123 -20.74 -4.90 8.85
CA TYR A 123 -20.25 -3.52 8.78
C TYR A 123 -21.42 -2.56 8.50
N PRO A 124 -22.12 -2.12 9.57
CA PRO A 124 -23.32 -1.30 9.42
C PRO A 124 -23.02 0.10 8.87
N TYR A 125 -21.78 0.57 9.01
CA TYR A 125 -21.37 1.88 8.51
C TYR A 125 -20.50 1.70 7.28
N GLN A 126 -20.98 2.21 6.14
CA GLN A 126 -20.33 2.04 4.86
C GLN A 126 -20.27 3.38 4.12
N PHE A 127 -19.09 3.74 3.62
CA PHE A 127 -18.92 4.86 2.71
C PHE A 127 -18.37 4.38 1.38
N ILE A 128 -19.13 4.57 0.31
CA ILE A 128 -18.73 4.19 -1.05
C ILE A 128 -18.52 5.46 -1.87
N GLY A 129 -17.24 5.81 -2.10
CA GLY A 129 -16.82 6.90 -2.96
C GLY A 129 -16.75 6.47 -4.41
N SER A 130 -17.90 6.35 -5.07
CA SER A 130 -17.96 5.92 -6.48
C SER A 130 -17.36 6.95 -7.43
N SER A 131 -16.77 6.48 -8.53
CA SER A 131 -16.28 7.32 -9.61
C SER A 131 -17.42 8.14 -10.24
N LYS A 132 -17.15 9.43 -10.52
CA LYS A 132 -18.10 10.31 -11.23
C LYS A 132 -18.43 9.82 -12.65
N LYS A 133 -17.51 9.08 -13.29
CA LYS A 133 -17.67 8.64 -14.68
C LYS A 133 -18.70 7.53 -14.86
N ASN A 134 -18.73 6.56 -13.95
CA ASN A 134 -19.61 5.39 -14.10
C ASN A 134 -20.49 5.09 -12.88
N GLY A 135 -20.25 5.75 -11.74
CA GLY A 135 -21.05 5.57 -10.52
C GLY A 135 -20.97 4.17 -9.87
N GLN A 136 -20.28 3.22 -10.51
CA GLN A 136 -20.27 1.80 -10.12
C GLN A 136 -19.00 1.42 -9.36
N ASN A 137 -17.85 1.92 -9.81
CA ASN A 137 -16.55 1.56 -9.26
C ASN A 137 -15.94 2.69 -8.44
N GLY A 138 -15.11 2.37 -7.47
CA GLY A 138 -14.46 3.41 -6.65
C GLY A 138 -13.69 2.84 -5.47
N LEU A 139 -13.76 3.55 -4.38
CA LEU A 139 -13.17 3.20 -3.09
C LEU A 139 -14.28 2.99 -2.07
N CYS A 140 -14.06 2.07 -1.12
CA CYS A 140 -15.04 1.83 -0.07
C CYS A 140 -14.36 1.82 1.30
N ILE A 141 -15.01 2.41 2.30
CA ILE A 141 -14.66 2.29 3.72
C ILE A 141 -15.83 1.57 4.39
N LEU A 142 -15.54 0.43 5.03
CA LEU A 142 -16.48 -0.36 5.81
C LEU A 142 -16.07 -0.29 7.28
N SER A 143 -17.01 -0.08 8.18
CA SER A 143 -16.73 0.08 9.60
C SER A 143 -17.79 -0.55 10.49
N LYS A 144 -17.35 -1.09 11.63
CA LYS A 144 -18.24 -1.47 12.75
C LYS A 144 -18.66 -0.26 13.59
N TYR A 145 -17.96 0.86 13.45
CA TYR A 145 -18.19 2.10 14.20
C TYR A 145 -18.71 3.22 13.30
N PRO A 146 -19.41 4.22 13.85
CA PRO A 146 -19.96 5.32 13.08
C PRO A 146 -18.94 6.06 12.22
N LEU A 147 -19.31 6.35 10.98
CA LEU A 147 -18.55 7.16 10.02
C LEU A 147 -19.25 8.49 9.78
N MET A 148 -18.53 9.60 9.96
CA MET A 148 -19.02 10.97 9.77
C MET A 148 -18.12 11.70 8.74
N ASN A 149 -18.53 12.90 8.32
CA ASN A 149 -17.74 13.79 7.47
C ASN A 149 -17.15 13.09 6.23
N GLN A 150 -17.96 12.25 5.60
CA GLN A 150 -17.55 11.45 4.45
C GLN A 150 -17.31 12.33 3.23
N SER A 151 -16.17 12.17 2.56
CA SER A 151 -15.86 12.94 1.36
C SER A 151 -15.00 12.15 0.40
N ARG A 152 -15.13 12.50 -0.87
CA ARG A 152 -14.32 11.98 -1.97
C ARG A 152 -13.41 13.08 -2.51
N LEU A 153 -12.17 12.73 -2.75
CA LEU A 153 -11.15 13.56 -3.37
C LEU A 153 -10.84 12.99 -4.77
N ASP A 154 -11.36 13.65 -5.79
CA ASP A 154 -11.06 13.29 -7.18
C ASP A 154 -9.70 13.83 -7.58
N PHE A 155 -8.98 13.04 -8.37
CA PHE A 155 -7.73 13.42 -9.00
C PHE A 155 -8.00 13.82 -10.46
N GLU A 156 -7.37 14.91 -10.91
CA GLU A 156 -7.53 15.39 -12.28
C GLU A 156 -6.99 14.38 -13.28
N ASP A 157 -7.67 14.24 -14.40
CA ASP A 157 -7.31 13.33 -15.51
C ASP A 157 -7.04 11.89 -15.09
N SER A 158 -7.67 11.43 -14.01
CA SER A 158 -7.52 10.09 -13.47
C SER A 158 -8.88 9.46 -13.16
N ASN A 159 -8.92 8.13 -13.17
CA ASN A 159 -10.02 7.34 -12.60
C ASN A 159 -9.77 7.00 -11.12
N ASN A 160 -8.54 7.22 -10.66
CA ASN A 160 -8.11 7.00 -9.29
C ASN A 160 -8.54 8.19 -8.42
N SER A 161 -8.56 7.99 -7.12
CA SER A 161 -9.08 8.96 -6.16
C SER A 161 -8.59 8.63 -4.75
N ALA A 162 -8.88 9.52 -3.82
CA ALA A 162 -8.90 9.21 -2.41
C ALA A 162 -10.32 9.44 -1.85
N VAL A 163 -10.63 8.78 -0.76
CA VAL A 163 -11.81 9.06 0.06
C VAL A 163 -11.39 9.15 1.50
N TYR A 164 -12.15 9.92 2.29
CA TYR A 164 -11.97 9.94 3.73
C TYR A 164 -13.30 9.95 4.47
N ALA A 165 -13.25 9.49 5.70
CA ALA A 165 -14.32 9.59 6.67
C ALA A 165 -13.74 9.78 8.07
N ASP A 166 -14.50 10.40 8.96
CA ASP A 166 -14.16 10.49 10.37
C ASP A 166 -14.82 9.35 11.11
N LEU A 167 -14.00 8.48 11.66
CA LEU A 167 -14.41 7.34 12.48
C LEU A 167 -14.56 7.80 13.92
N TYR A 168 -15.73 7.59 14.52
CA TYR A 168 -15.94 7.80 15.94
C TYR A 168 -15.65 6.52 16.72
N TYR A 169 -14.52 6.49 17.44
CA TYR A 169 -14.04 5.33 18.15
C TYR A 169 -13.74 5.67 19.63
N LYS A 170 -14.42 5.02 20.57
CA LYS A 170 -14.24 5.15 22.05
C LYS A 170 -14.38 6.58 22.59
N LYS A 171 -14.75 7.58 22.07
CA LYS A 171 -14.84 9.01 22.40
C LYS A 171 -13.87 9.89 21.60
N ASP A 172 -13.05 9.30 20.78
CA ASP A 172 -12.11 10.01 19.91
C ASP A 172 -12.59 9.96 18.47
N THR A 173 -12.16 10.95 17.69
CA THR A 173 -12.39 10.99 16.25
C THR A 173 -11.06 10.70 15.55
N ILE A 174 -11.10 9.76 14.60
CA ILE A 174 -9.94 9.35 13.80
C ILE A 174 -10.27 9.59 12.33
N ARG A 175 -9.46 10.38 11.61
CA ARG A 175 -9.58 10.51 10.17
C ARG A 175 -9.04 9.28 9.46
N ILE A 176 -9.90 8.64 8.68
CA ILE A 176 -9.54 7.48 7.86
C ILE A 176 -9.44 7.92 6.42
N TYR A 177 -8.31 7.68 5.79
CA TYR A 177 -8.12 7.85 4.35
C TYR A 177 -8.02 6.49 3.67
N ASN A 178 -8.69 6.34 2.55
CA ASN A 178 -8.50 5.25 1.60
C ASN A 178 -8.03 5.88 0.28
N VAL A 179 -6.80 5.58 -0.13
CA VAL A 179 -6.11 6.23 -1.25
C VAL A 179 -5.78 5.19 -2.31
N HIS A 180 -6.01 5.52 -3.58
CA HIS A 180 -5.56 4.71 -4.71
C HIS A 180 -4.97 5.65 -5.77
N LEU A 181 -3.64 5.58 -5.94
CA LEU A 181 -2.90 6.41 -6.89
C LEU A 181 -2.86 5.79 -8.29
N GLU A 182 -2.47 6.60 -9.28
CA GLU A 182 -2.34 6.19 -10.67
C GLU A 182 -1.48 4.94 -10.83
N SER A 183 -1.96 3.97 -11.61
CA SER A 183 -1.25 2.71 -11.84
C SER A 183 -0.14 2.86 -12.88
N LEU A 184 1.03 2.30 -12.60
CA LEU A 184 2.16 2.24 -13.55
C LEU A 184 1.84 1.37 -14.78
N ARG A 185 0.83 0.47 -14.68
CA ARG A 185 0.39 -0.43 -15.76
C ARG A 185 1.56 -1.11 -16.46
N ILE A 186 2.51 -1.64 -15.69
CA ILE A 186 3.71 -2.28 -16.23
C ILE A 186 3.32 -3.62 -16.85
N ASN A 187 3.48 -3.73 -18.17
CA ASN A 187 3.37 -5.00 -18.87
C ASN A 187 4.76 -5.39 -19.37
N LEU A 188 5.35 -6.41 -18.76
CA LEU A 188 6.70 -6.86 -19.10
C LEU A 188 6.82 -7.43 -20.52
N LYS A 189 5.70 -7.82 -21.14
CA LYS A 189 5.72 -8.26 -22.54
C LYS A 189 6.05 -7.11 -23.51
N ASP A 190 5.71 -5.88 -23.11
CA ASP A 190 5.95 -4.68 -23.93
C ASP A 190 7.36 -4.08 -23.71
N THR A 191 8.12 -4.59 -22.73
CA THR A 191 9.39 -3.99 -22.28
C THR A 191 10.63 -4.68 -22.84
N LEU A 192 10.50 -5.83 -23.49
CA LEU A 192 11.66 -6.65 -23.83
C LEU A 192 12.14 -6.39 -25.26
N PHE A 193 13.43 -6.03 -25.38
CA PHE A 193 14.37 -6.27 -26.48
C PHE A 193 14.64 -5.18 -27.52
N THR A 194 14.12 -3.94 -27.43
CA THR A 194 14.64 -2.86 -28.26
C THR A 194 14.90 -1.59 -27.45
N GLN A 195 15.96 -0.84 -27.81
CA GLN A 195 16.30 0.43 -27.16
C GLN A 195 15.12 1.43 -27.17
N GLN A 196 14.34 1.44 -28.25
CA GLN A 196 13.18 2.31 -28.39
C GLN A 196 12.04 1.95 -27.43
N HIS A 197 11.82 0.66 -27.14
CA HIS A 197 10.83 0.22 -26.17
C HIS A 197 11.26 0.56 -24.72
N SER A 198 12.56 0.45 -24.44
CA SER A 198 13.10 0.80 -23.12
C SER A 198 12.92 2.30 -22.82
N GLN A 199 13.18 3.18 -23.79
CA GLN A 199 12.97 4.62 -23.61
C GLN A 199 11.49 4.95 -23.38
N LYS A 200 10.59 4.44 -24.22
CA LYS A 200 9.13 4.62 -24.03
C LYS A 200 8.62 4.11 -22.67
N PHE A 201 9.21 3.03 -22.17
CA PHE A 201 8.89 2.51 -20.85
C PHE A 201 9.31 3.45 -19.73
N ILE A 202 10.54 3.99 -19.80
CA ILE A 202 11.06 4.97 -18.84
C ILE A 202 10.21 6.24 -18.85
N ASP A 203 9.91 6.78 -20.04
CA ASP A 203 9.09 7.99 -20.21
C ASP A 203 7.68 7.79 -19.63
N ARG A 204 7.10 6.61 -19.82
CA ARG A 204 5.80 6.26 -19.24
C ARG A 204 5.84 6.22 -17.71
N ILE A 205 6.86 5.57 -17.11
CA ILE A 205 7.02 5.56 -15.66
C ILE A 205 7.14 6.99 -15.14
N GLN A 206 7.95 7.82 -15.79
CA GLN A 206 8.13 9.22 -15.40
C GLN A 206 6.81 9.99 -15.46
N THR A 207 6.03 9.84 -16.53
CA THR A 207 4.72 10.48 -16.67
C THR A 207 3.74 10.04 -15.57
N VAL A 208 3.70 8.75 -15.27
CA VAL A 208 2.79 8.24 -14.23
C VAL A 208 3.22 8.71 -12.85
N VAL A 209 4.52 8.71 -12.54
CA VAL A 209 5.00 9.22 -11.25
C VAL A 209 4.73 10.72 -11.09
N GLN A 210 4.87 11.53 -12.17
CA GLN A 210 4.46 12.93 -12.14
C GLN A 210 2.97 13.09 -11.82
N LYS A 211 2.10 12.25 -12.40
CA LYS A 211 0.67 12.24 -12.03
C LYS A 211 0.46 11.85 -10.57
N GLN A 212 1.15 10.83 -10.07
CA GLN A 212 1.09 10.46 -8.66
C GLN A 212 1.51 11.61 -7.75
N GLU A 213 2.54 12.38 -8.11
CA GLU A 213 2.97 13.57 -7.34
C GLU A 213 1.87 14.64 -7.30
N LEU A 214 1.21 14.94 -8.42
CA LEU A 214 0.06 15.86 -8.44
C LEU A 214 -1.12 15.35 -7.61
N GLN A 215 -1.35 14.04 -7.58
CA GLN A 215 -2.36 13.42 -6.74
C GLN A 215 -2.03 13.58 -5.25
N ILE A 216 -0.75 13.47 -4.88
CA ILE A 216 -0.28 13.74 -3.52
C ILE A 216 -0.40 15.23 -3.17
N ASP A 217 -0.05 16.17 -4.08
CA ASP A 217 -0.28 17.60 -3.86
C ASP A 217 -1.74 17.88 -3.47
N ARG A 218 -2.66 17.24 -4.18
CA ARG A 218 -4.11 17.38 -3.91
C ARG A 218 -4.52 16.75 -2.58
N PHE A 219 -3.93 15.60 -2.23
CA PHE A 219 -4.15 14.95 -0.95
C PHE A 219 -3.66 15.82 0.22
N GLU A 220 -2.43 16.32 0.15
CA GLU A 220 -1.82 17.17 1.18
C GLU A 220 -2.64 18.43 1.47
N GLN A 221 -3.19 19.09 0.44
CA GLN A 221 -4.09 20.25 0.60
C GLN A 221 -5.33 19.96 1.47
N VAL A 222 -5.78 18.71 1.49
CA VAL A 222 -6.92 18.28 2.31
C VAL A 222 -6.45 17.82 3.69
N ASP A 223 -5.35 17.06 3.73
CA ASP A 223 -4.81 16.51 4.97
C ASP A 223 -4.30 17.60 5.92
N GLN A 224 -3.68 18.66 5.40
CA GLN A 224 -3.23 19.83 6.19
C GLN A 224 -4.36 20.57 6.93
N LYS A 225 -5.61 20.37 6.53
CA LYS A 225 -6.80 20.94 7.19
C LYS A 225 -7.42 20.03 8.24
N ASN A 226 -6.78 18.89 8.48
CA ASN A 226 -7.29 17.87 9.38
C ASN A 226 -6.57 17.95 10.72
N ASP A 227 -7.33 18.12 11.80
CA ASP A 227 -6.82 18.17 13.17
C ASP A 227 -6.93 16.83 13.91
N HIS A 228 -7.52 15.81 13.27
CA HIS A 228 -7.68 14.50 13.88
C HIS A 228 -6.50 13.58 13.60
N PRO A 229 -6.15 12.68 14.52
CA PRO A 229 -5.22 11.60 14.25
C PRO A 229 -5.65 10.80 13.02
N THR A 230 -4.70 10.36 12.21
CA THR A 230 -5.00 9.74 10.93
C THR A 230 -4.59 8.27 10.84
N ILE A 231 -5.37 7.52 10.06
CA ILE A 231 -5.00 6.21 9.52
C ILE A 231 -5.18 6.28 8.02
N ILE A 232 -4.13 5.98 7.26
CA ILE A 232 -4.16 5.98 5.80
C ILE A 232 -3.96 4.55 5.30
N CYS A 233 -4.95 4.03 4.59
CA CYS A 233 -4.85 2.81 3.81
C CYS A 233 -4.63 3.20 2.36
N ALA A 234 -3.54 2.76 1.74
CA ALA A 234 -3.17 3.21 0.41
C ALA A 234 -2.69 2.08 -0.48
N ASP A 235 -3.22 2.04 -1.70
CA ASP A 235 -2.56 1.43 -2.85
C ASP A 235 -1.85 2.55 -3.61
N LEU A 236 -0.52 2.62 -3.47
CA LEU A 236 0.30 3.63 -4.11
C LEU A 236 0.63 3.30 -5.56
N ASN A 237 0.42 2.04 -5.98
CA ASN A 237 0.96 1.57 -7.26
C ASN A 237 2.46 1.88 -7.44
N ASN A 238 3.16 2.11 -6.33
CA ASN A 238 4.58 2.44 -6.25
C ASN A 238 5.15 1.86 -4.95
N ASN A 239 6.47 1.71 -4.87
CA ASN A 239 7.11 1.06 -3.73
C ASN A 239 7.50 2.04 -2.61
N ALA A 240 7.99 1.49 -1.49
CA ALA A 240 8.39 2.24 -0.30
C ALA A 240 9.65 3.12 -0.46
N PHE A 241 10.28 3.11 -1.63
CA PHE A 241 11.45 3.94 -1.97
C PHE A 241 11.10 5.11 -2.88
N SER A 242 9.82 5.29 -3.17
CA SER A 242 9.33 6.37 -4.01
C SER A 242 9.10 7.65 -3.20
N ARG A 243 9.25 8.80 -3.87
CA ARG A 243 8.93 10.09 -3.27
C ARG A 243 7.46 10.20 -2.87
N VAL A 244 6.55 9.58 -3.62
CA VAL A 244 5.12 9.57 -3.27
C VAL A 244 4.84 8.81 -1.96
N TYR A 245 5.61 7.74 -1.68
CA TYR A 245 5.55 7.07 -0.39
C TYR A 245 6.00 7.98 0.75
N ASP A 246 7.16 8.63 0.60
CA ASP A 246 7.71 9.51 1.65
C ASP A 246 6.75 10.67 1.93
N ARG A 247 6.18 11.29 0.89
CA ARG A 247 5.24 12.39 1.01
C ARG A 247 3.92 11.97 1.66
N LEU A 248 3.31 10.86 1.21
CA LEU A 248 2.04 10.40 1.80
C LEU A 248 2.23 9.94 3.24
N LYS A 249 3.36 9.29 3.53
CA LYS A 249 3.70 8.88 4.90
C LYS A 249 3.90 10.09 5.80
N ASP A 250 4.65 11.10 5.32
CA ASP A 250 5.02 12.28 6.08
C ASP A 250 5.63 11.92 7.45
N ASP A 251 5.13 12.46 8.56
CA ASP A 251 5.53 12.15 9.94
C ASP A 251 4.91 10.87 10.51
N ARG A 252 3.99 10.23 9.77
CA ARG A 252 3.29 9.01 10.17
C ARG A 252 4.21 7.79 10.15
N SER A 253 3.82 6.78 10.88
CA SER A 253 4.50 5.48 10.91
C SER A 253 3.95 4.53 9.85
N ASP A 254 4.82 3.82 9.14
CA ASP A 254 4.45 2.66 8.31
C ASP A 254 4.28 1.44 9.21
N ALA A 255 3.07 0.88 9.24
CA ALA A 255 2.73 -0.24 10.11
C ALA A 255 3.56 -1.50 9.82
N PHE A 256 3.92 -1.75 8.56
CA PHE A 256 4.83 -2.84 8.19
C PHE A 256 6.23 -2.64 8.77
N VAL A 257 6.78 -1.42 8.66
CA VAL A 257 8.12 -1.11 9.17
C VAL A 257 8.20 -1.31 10.68
N LEU A 258 7.10 -1.06 11.41
CA LEU A 258 7.05 -1.24 12.86
C LEU A 258 6.84 -2.70 13.27
N SER A 259 5.94 -3.43 12.63
CA SER A 259 5.47 -4.75 13.13
C SER A 259 5.24 -5.78 12.03
N GLY A 260 5.81 -5.58 10.84
CA GLY A 260 5.70 -6.52 9.73
C GLY A 260 6.55 -7.77 9.89
N ASN A 261 6.41 -8.69 8.92
CA ASN A 261 7.17 -9.91 8.82
C ASN A 261 7.54 -10.23 7.36
N GLY A 262 8.77 -10.67 7.12
CA GLY A 262 9.29 -11.02 5.80
C GLY A 262 9.40 -9.81 4.87
N LEU A 263 9.09 -9.99 3.59
CA LEU A 263 9.14 -8.95 2.56
C LEU A 263 7.91 -8.04 2.55
N GLY A 264 6.81 -8.40 3.22
CA GLY A 264 5.56 -7.65 3.20
C GLY A 264 4.98 -7.43 1.79
N ALA A 265 5.39 -8.24 0.81
CA ALA A 265 5.01 -8.06 -0.58
C ALA A 265 3.51 -8.25 -0.77
N THR A 266 2.86 -7.25 -1.36
CA THR A 266 1.41 -7.22 -1.61
C THR A 266 1.06 -7.47 -3.07
N TYR A 267 2.00 -7.25 -3.98
CA TYR A 267 1.82 -7.39 -5.42
C TYR A 267 2.99 -8.17 -6.05
N LYS A 268 2.73 -8.87 -7.16
CA LYS A 268 3.76 -9.54 -7.94
C LYS A 268 3.82 -8.95 -9.35
N LEU A 269 4.94 -8.32 -9.67
CA LEU A 269 5.25 -7.95 -11.04
C LEU A 269 6.03 -9.10 -11.69
N ALA A 270 5.42 -9.84 -12.58
CA ALA A 270 5.88 -11.14 -13.06
C ALA A 270 6.13 -12.11 -11.87
N TYR A 271 7.40 -12.33 -11.51
CA TYR A 271 7.77 -13.20 -10.39
C TYR A 271 8.38 -12.41 -9.22
N PHE A 272 8.64 -11.12 -9.40
CA PHE A 272 9.29 -10.30 -8.38
C PHE A 272 8.26 -9.70 -7.42
N PRO A 273 8.46 -9.86 -6.10
CA PRO A 273 7.53 -9.36 -5.09
C PRO A 273 7.75 -7.87 -4.83
N PHE A 274 6.67 -7.07 -4.86
CA PHE A 274 6.65 -5.65 -4.51
C PHE A 274 5.67 -5.39 -3.37
N ARG A 275 6.01 -4.45 -2.51
CA ARG A 275 5.10 -3.88 -1.53
C ARG A 275 4.63 -2.52 -2.05
N ILE A 276 3.36 -2.44 -2.43
CA ILE A 276 2.72 -1.27 -3.01
C ILE A 276 1.46 -0.83 -2.26
N ASP A 277 0.99 -1.68 -1.33
CA ASP A 277 -0.11 -1.38 -0.43
C ASP A 277 0.44 -1.10 0.97
N PHE A 278 -0.13 -0.09 1.64
CA PHE A 278 0.39 0.45 2.89
C PHE A 278 -0.71 0.78 3.88
N ILE A 279 -0.39 0.70 5.18
CA ILE A 279 -1.16 1.29 6.27
C ILE A 279 -0.22 2.25 7.02
N PHE A 280 -0.49 3.55 6.93
CA PHE A 280 0.21 4.57 7.70
C PHE A 280 -0.65 5.02 8.87
N THR A 281 -0.02 5.29 10.01
CA THR A 281 -0.71 5.66 11.24
C THR A 281 -0.05 6.86 11.90
N ASP A 282 -0.87 7.75 12.45
CA ASP A 282 -0.40 8.81 13.32
C ASP A 282 0.45 8.26 14.48
N GLN A 283 1.37 9.09 15.01
CA GLN A 283 2.23 8.74 16.13
C GLN A 283 1.47 8.44 17.44
N LYS A 284 0.19 8.83 17.53
CA LYS A 284 -0.71 8.49 18.65
C LYS A 284 -1.09 7.02 18.70
N PHE A 285 -0.84 6.27 17.60
CA PHE A 285 -1.08 4.82 17.57
C PHE A 285 0.21 4.04 17.78
N LYS A 286 0.11 2.99 18.59
CA LYS A 286 1.10 1.91 18.66
C LYS A 286 0.66 0.80 17.73
N VAL A 287 1.51 0.42 16.79
CA VAL A 287 1.26 -0.75 15.93
C VAL A 287 1.66 -2.00 16.71
N ILE A 288 0.68 -2.82 17.04
CA ILE A 288 0.86 -4.05 17.83
C ILE A 288 1.24 -5.21 16.91
N ASN A 289 0.57 -5.31 15.76
CA ASN A 289 0.80 -6.38 14.80
C ASN A 289 0.50 -5.89 13.38
N PHE A 290 1.19 -6.47 12.40
CA PHE A 290 0.91 -6.27 10.98
C PHE A 290 0.95 -7.61 10.24
N ASN A 291 -0.06 -7.88 9.41
CA ASN A 291 -0.14 -9.10 8.62
C ASN A 291 -0.27 -8.79 7.14
N THR A 292 0.42 -9.57 6.32
CA THR A 292 0.20 -9.70 4.87
C THR A 292 -0.36 -11.09 4.62
N TYR A 293 -1.53 -11.19 3.98
CA TYR A 293 -2.22 -12.46 3.78
C TYR A 293 -1.94 -13.04 2.40
N ASP A 294 -1.51 -14.29 2.33
CA ASP A 294 -1.30 -14.98 1.04
C ASP A 294 -2.62 -15.48 0.46
N LEU A 295 -3.45 -14.55 -0.01
CA LEU A 295 -4.77 -14.81 -0.57
C LEU A 295 -4.73 -14.67 -2.09
N LYS A 296 -5.24 -15.67 -2.83
CA LYS A 296 -5.24 -15.70 -4.30
C LYS A 296 -6.61 -15.32 -4.87
N LEU A 297 -7.23 -14.27 -4.35
CA LEU A 297 -8.55 -13.78 -4.78
C LEU A 297 -8.48 -12.42 -5.49
N SER A 298 -7.30 -11.81 -5.52
CA SER A 298 -6.94 -10.60 -6.25
C SER A 298 -5.48 -10.74 -6.72
N ASP A 299 -5.00 -9.83 -7.54
CA ASP A 299 -3.56 -9.65 -7.82
C ASP A 299 -2.83 -8.92 -6.69
N HIS A 300 -3.58 -8.27 -5.78
CA HIS A 300 -3.07 -7.74 -4.53
C HIS A 300 -3.34 -8.70 -3.36
N LYS A 301 -2.45 -8.66 -2.37
CA LYS A 301 -2.64 -9.35 -1.09
C LYS A 301 -3.23 -8.40 -0.07
N PRO A 302 -4.25 -8.82 0.71
CA PRO A 302 -4.74 -8.02 1.82
C PRO A 302 -3.65 -7.79 2.85
N ILE A 303 -3.70 -6.62 3.50
CA ILE A 303 -2.87 -6.29 4.66
C ILE A 303 -3.75 -5.84 5.82
N SER A 304 -3.31 -6.12 7.04
CA SER A 304 -3.98 -5.59 8.23
C SER A 304 -2.99 -5.14 9.30
N ALA A 305 -3.41 -4.18 10.11
CA ALA A 305 -2.69 -3.72 11.29
C ALA A 305 -3.62 -3.73 12.50
N LEU A 306 -3.11 -4.18 13.66
CA LEU A 306 -3.75 -3.99 14.95
C LEU A 306 -3.12 -2.78 15.62
N LEU A 307 -3.93 -1.77 15.89
CA LEU A 307 -3.51 -0.48 16.39
C LEU A 307 -4.08 -0.25 17.78
N GLU A 308 -3.24 0.16 18.71
CA GLU A 308 -3.62 0.56 20.06
C GLU A 308 -3.39 2.05 20.22
N TRP A 309 -4.34 2.74 20.86
CA TRP A 309 -4.19 4.15 21.20
C TRP A 309 -3.16 4.28 22.34
N LYS A 310 -2.20 5.19 22.18
CA LYS A 310 -1.17 5.48 23.21
C LYS A 310 -1.73 6.30 24.36
#